data_396f9c34c07540b22e860448cb2263fb
#
_entry.id   396f9c34c07540b22e860448cb2263fb
#
_cell.length_a   1.000
_cell.length_b   1.000
_cell.length_c   1.000
_cell.angle_alpha   90.00
_cell.angle_beta   90.00
_cell.angle_gamma   90.00
#
_symmetry.space_group_name_H-M   'P 1'
#
loop_
_entity.id
_entity.type
_entity.pdbx_description
1 polymer ?
#
loop_
_entity_poly.entity_id
_entity_poly.type
_entity_poly.pdbx_seq_one_letter_code
_entity_poly.pdbx_strand_id
1 'polypeptide(L)'
;HSSATQWRHVFNLEITLEKGSLILGGLLTGSKSYGDETLTVITSDPEIDKGTPKESISKYHKDVSWDNEIKYFANSLENDSSIQRGSIDDAISTMELIEDIYKADPIWKAKYYTQIKE
;
A
#
# COMPACT_ATOMS: atom_id res chain seq x y z
N HIS A 1 5.20 6.41 -8.38
CA HIS A 1 4.52 7.24 -9.37
C HIS A 1 3.02 7.27 -9.09
N SER A 2 2.45 8.44 -8.96
CA SER A 2 1.02 8.68 -8.83
C SER A 2 0.60 9.71 -9.87
N SER A 3 -0.44 9.41 -10.65
CA SER A 3 -0.83 10.25 -11.78
C SER A 3 -2.30 10.07 -12.10
N ALA A 4 -2.97 11.15 -12.46
CA ALA A 4 -4.36 11.16 -12.92
C ALA A 4 -4.50 11.05 -14.45
N THR A 5 -3.42 10.67 -15.14
CA THR A 5 -3.38 10.63 -16.62
C THR A 5 -3.81 9.31 -17.22
N GLN A 6 -4.16 8.32 -16.40
CA GLN A 6 -4.62 7.02 -16.86
C GLN A 6 -6.14 6.96 -16.93
N TRP A 7 -6.66 6.36 -18.00
CA TRP A 7 -8.09 6.17 -18.20
C TRP A 7 -8.72 5.15 -17.25
N ARG A 8 -7.90 4.29 -16.66
CA ARG A 8 -8.31 3.27 -15.71
C ARG A 8 -7.43 3.34 -14.47
N HIS A 9 -8.02 3.17 -13.32
CA HIS A 9 -7.25 3.02 -12.09
C HIS A 9 -6.34 1.80 -12.17
N VAL A 10 -5.08 1.99 -11.84
CA VAL A 10 -4.06 0.94 -11.79
C VAL A 10 -3.33 1.06 -10.46
N PHE A 11 -3.24 -0.04 -9.75
CA PHE A 11 -2.37 -0.17 -8.61
C PHE A 11 -1.32 -1.24 -8.92
N ASN A 12 -0.07 -0.91 -8.67
CA ASN A 12 1.05 -1.85 -8.75
C ASN A 12 2.09 -1.47 -7.71
N LEU A 13 2.44 -2.44 -6.86
CA LEU A 13 3.52 -2.32 -5.90
C LEU A 13 4.48 -3.49 -6.12
N GLU A 14 5.72 -3.19 -6.47
CA GLU A 14 6.78 -4.17 -6.64
C GLU A 14 7.85 -3.94 -5.58
N ILE A 15 8.21 -5.02 -4.87
CA ILE A 15 9.25 -5.02 -3.84
C ILE A 15 10.29 -6.05 -4.26
N THR A 16 11.49 -5.57 -4.60
CA THR A 16 12.63 -6.42 -4.93
C THR A 16 13.43 -6.72 -3.67
N LEU A 17 13.70 -7.98 -3.44
CA LEU A 17 14.43 -8.52 -2.31
C LEU A 17 15.66 -9.28 -2.79
N GLU A 18 16.56 -9.65 -1.89
CA GLU A 18 17.78 -10.38 -2.22
C GLU A 18 17.53 -11.72 -2.92
N LYS A 19 16.47 -12.43 -2.53
CA LYS A 19 16.16 -13.78 -3.03
C LYS A 19 14.82 -13.86 -3.78
N GLY A 20 14.35 -12.74 -4.31
CA GLY A 20 13.10 -12.73 -5.05
C GLY A 20 12.41 -11.38 -5.08
N SER A 21 11.16 -11.38 -5.49
CA SER A 21 10.32 -10.18 -5.48
C SER A 21 8.87 -10.50 -5.12
N LEU A 22 8.19 -9.48 -4.63
CA LEU A 22 6.76 -9.46 -4.37
C LEU A 22 6.12 -8.44 -5.30
N ILE A 23 5.08 -8.83 -6.02
CA ILE A 23 4.34 -7.92 -6.89
C ILE A 23 2.87 -7.95 -6.47
N LEU A 24 2.39 -6.80 -6.01
CA LEU A 24 0.97 -6.58 -5.74
C LEU A 24 0.37 -5.85 -6.94
N GLY A 25 -0.52 -6.51 -7.66
CA GLY A 25 -1.19 -5.96 -8.83
C GLY A 25 -2.69 -5.86 -8.64
N GLY A 26 -3.27 -4.74 -9.10
CA GLY A 26 -4.67 -4.46 -8.91
C GLY A 26 -5.04 -4.05 -7.48
N LEU A 27 -6.29 -3.70 -7.29
CA LEU A 27 -6.87 -3.44 -5.97
C LEU A 27 -8.37 -3.72 -6.04
N LEU A 28 -8.85 -4.60 -5.18
CA LEU A 28 -10.28 -4.83 -5.03
C LEU A 28 -10.92 -3.64 -4.33
N THR A 29 -11.91 -3.07 -4.98
CA THR A 29 -12.73 -2.00 -4.43
C THR A 29 -14.20 -2.30 -4.68
N GLY A 30 -15.10 -1.66 -3.98
CA GLY A 30 -16.53 -1.80 -4.20
C GLY A 30 -16.96 -1.48 -5.64
N SER A 31 -16.23 -0.61 -6.33
CA SER A 31 -16.46 -0.27 -7.74
C SER A 31 -15.86 -1.28 -8.74
N LYS A 32 -15.00 -2.20 -8.27
CA LYS A 32 -14.23 -3.14 -9.11
C LYS A 32 -13.42 -2.50 -10.24
N SER A 33 -13.09 -1.21 -10.09
CA SER A 33 -12.45 -0.43 -11.16
C SER A 33 -10.94 -0.64 -11.27
N TYR A 34 -10.30 -1.20 -10.23
CA TYR A 34 -8.85 -1.39 -10.16
C TYR A 34 -8.34 -2.73 -10.72
N GLY A 35 -9.24 -3.57 -11.23
CA GLY A 35 -8.91 -4.89 -11.77
C GLY A 35 -8.89 -5.98 -10.70
N ASP A 36 -8.42 -7.15 -11.10
CA ASP A 36 -8.24 -8.28 -10.19
C ASP A 36 -7.06 -8.00 -9.26
N GLU A 37 -7.24 -8.25 -7.97
CA GLU A 37 -6.15 -8.15 -7.01
C GLU A 37 -5.33 -9.44 -7.01
N THR A 38 -4.04 -9.29 -7.22
CA THR A 38 -3.11 -10.42 -7.30
C THR A 38 -1.87 -10.17 -6.43
N LEU A 39 -1.40 -11.23 -5.79
CA LEU A 39 -0.07 -11.25 -5.18
C LEU A 39 0.78 -12.27 -5.93
N THR A 40 1.81 -11.80 -6.59
CA THR A 40 2.84 -12.63 -7.21
C THR A 40 4.06 -12.69 -6.30
N VAL A 41 4.47 -13.89 -5.95
CA VAL A 41 5.68 -14.16 -5.19
C VAL A 41 6.67 -14.83 -6.12
N ILE A 42 7.79 -14.20 -6.36
CA ILE A 42 8.89 -14.72 -7.17
C ILE A 42 10.04 -15.03 -6.23
N THR A 43 10.50 -16.27 -6.23
CA THR A 43 11.68 -16.68 -5.46
C THR A 43 12.74 -17.24 -6.40
N SER A 44 13.99 -16.90 -6.14
CA SER A 44 15.13 -17.40 -6.91
C SER A 44 16.21 -17.87 -5.98
N ASP A 45 16.65 -19.11 -6.20
CA ASP A 45 17.86 -19.65 -5.63
C ASP A 45 18.79 -20.03 -6.79
N PRO A 46 19.82 -19.21 -7.08
CA PRO A 46 20.70 -19.46 -8.23
C PRO A 46 21.39 -20.81 -8.22
N GLU A 47 21.59 -21.41 -7.04
CA GLU A 47 22.22 -22.71 -6.89
C GLU A 47 21.24 -23.86 -7.20
N ILE A 48 19.95 -23.69 -6.86
CA ILE A 48 18.91 -24.73 -7.01
C ILE A 48 18.15 -24.55 -8.32
N ASP A 49 17.76 -23.33 -8.63
CA ASP A 49 16.81 -23.03 -9.70
C ASP A 49 17.48 -22.92 -11.09
N LYS A 50 18.83 -23.06 -11.18
CA LYS A 50 19.58 -22.96 -12.45
C LYS A 50 19.18 -21.74 -13.29
N GLY A 51 18.86 -20.63 -12.63
CA GLY A 51 18.49 -19.38 -13.28
C GLY A 51 17.01 -19.26 -13.69
N THR A 52 16.16 -20.23 -13.32
CA THR A 52 14.72 -20.13 -13.56
C THR A 52 14.00 -19.88 -12.22
N PRO A 53 13.55 -18.66 -11.95
CA PRO A 53 12.83 -18.34 -10.71
C PRO A 53 11.53 -19.13 -10.60
N LYS A 54 11.14 -19.44 -9.36
CA LYS A 54 9.81 -19.98 -9.07
C LYS A 54 8.84 -18.84 -8.87
N GLU A 55 7.69 -18.94 -9.52
CA GLU A 55 6.63 -17.95 -9.43
C GLU A 55 5.36 -18.61 -8.89
N SER A 56 4.70 -17.94 -7.95
CA SER A 56 3.37 -18.28 -7.48
C SER A 56 2.46 -17.07 -7.48
N ILE A 57 1.25 -17.23 -8.00
CA ILE A 57 0.27 -16.16 -8.13
C ILE A 57 -0.96 -16.51 -7.31
N SER A 58 -1.27 -15.66 -6.33
CA SER A 58 -2.53 -15.72 -5.58
C SER A 58 -3.48 -14.64 -6.12
N LYS A 59 -4.73 -15.03 -6.36
CA LYS A 59 -5.78 -14.09 -6.81
C LYS A 59 -6.83 -13.92 -5.73
N TYR A 60 -7.23 -12.67 -5.51
CA TYR A 60 -8.24 -12.29 -4.55
C TYR A 60 -9.48 -11.81 -5.30
N HIS A 61 -10.66 -12.33 -4.93
CA HIS A 61 -11.92 -12.04 -5.64
C HIS A 61 -12.93 -11.31 -4.77
N LYS A 62 -12.64 -11.16 -3.49
CA LYS A 62 -13.52 -10.51 -2.52
C LYS A 62 -12.73 -9.54 -1.67
N ASP A 63 -13.19 -8.31 -1.62
CA ASP A 63 -12.71 -7.32 -0.66
C ASP A 63 -13.32 -7.62 0.72
N VAL A 64 -12.46 -7.97 1.66
CA VAL A 64 -12.80 -8.22 3.06
C VAL A 64 -12.13 -7.24 4.01
N SER A 65 -11.53 -6.17 3.48
CA SER A 65 -10.73 -5.21 4.24
C SER A 65 -11.54 -4.56 5.37
N TRP A 66 -12.74 -4.07 5.06
CA TRP A 66 -13.62 -3.45 6.05
C TRP A 66 -14.05 -4.41 7.16
N ASP A 67 -14.43 -5.65 6.78
CA ASP A 67 -14.81 -6.68 7.75
C ASP A 67 -13.66 -7.00 8.71
N ASN A 68 -12.45 -7.11 8.16
CA ASN A 68 -11.26 -7.40 8.94
C ASN A 68 -10.87 -6.24 9.86
N GLU A 69 -10.96 -5.01 9.37
CA GLU A 69 -10.66 -3.81 10.14
C GLU A 69 -11.60 -3.65 11.33
N ILE A 70 -12.91 -3.76 11.10
CA ILE A 70 -13.90 -3.66 12.18
C ILE A 70 -13.74 -4.78 13.20
N LYS A 71 -13.51 -6.02 12.76
CA LYS A 71 -13.25 -7.15 13.67
C LYS A 71 -11.99 -6.93 14.50
N TYR A 72 -10.92 -6.46 13.86
CA TYR A 72 -9.67 -6.18 14.56
C TYR A 72 -9.85 -5.10 15.63
N PHE A 73 -10.55 -4.02 15.28
CA PHE A 73 -10.86 -2.94 16.22
C PHE A 73 -11.73 -3.43 17.39
N ALA A 74 -12.81 -4.16 17.11
CA ALA A 74 -13.67 -4.72 18.14
C ALA A 74 -12.92 -5.66 19.09
N ASN A 75 -12.10 -6.58 18.54
CA ASN A 75 -11.28 -7.47 19.36
C ASN A 75 -10.27 -6.72 20.23
N SER A 76 -9.71 -5.61 19.72
CA SER A 76 -8.78 -4.79 20.51
C SER A 76 -9.48 -4.13 21.70
N LEU A 77 -10.71 -3.66 21.52
CA LEU A 77 -11.55 -3.11 22.60
C LEU A 77 -11.92 -4.17 23.62
N GLU A 78 -12.40 -5.34 23.18
CA GLU A 78 -12.84 -6.42 24.07
C GLU A 78 -11.70 -6.97 24.93
N ASN A 79 -10.48 -6.98 24.41
CA ASN A 79 -9.30 -7.53 25.10
C ASN A 79 -8.42 -6.45 25.75
N ASP A 80 -8.84 -5.18 25.73
CA ASP A 80 -8.04 -4.04 26.22
C ASP A 80 -6.62 -4.04 25.68
N SER A 81 -6.49 -4.40 24.39
CA SER A 81 -5.20 -4.52 23.71
C SER A 81 -4.92 -3.29 22.84
N SER A 82 -3.65 -2.91 22.77
CA SER A 82 -3.24 -1.81 21.90
C SER A 82 -3.43 -2.15 20.42
N ILE A 83 -3.83 -1.15 19.64
CA ILE A 83 -3.92 -1.26 18.19
C ILE A 83 -2.51 -1.27 17.61
N GLN A 84 -2.13 -2.38 16.99
CA GLN A 84 -0.79 -2.60 16.41
C GLN A 84 -0.69 -2.23 14.93
N ARG A 85 -1.82 -2.05 14.26
CA ARG A 85 -1.89 -1.74 12.82
C ARG A 85 -2.90 -0.63 12.59
N GLY A 86 -2.49 0.39 11.88
CA GLY A 86 -3.32 1.57 11.66
C GLY A 86 -3.58 2.35 12.93
N SER A 87 -2.58 2.44 13.79
CA SER A 87 -2.62 3.23 15.01
C SER A 87 -2.67 4.72 14.70
N ILE A 88 -2.97 5.53 15.72
CA ILE A 88 -2.94 6.98 15.58
C ILE A 88 -1.52 7.48 15.27
N ASP A 89 -0.50 6.80 15.81
CA ASP A 89 0.90 7.13 15.55
C ASP A 89 1.30 6.83 14.10
N ASP A 90 0.80 5.72 13.53
CA ASP A 90 0.97 5.42 12.10
C ASP A 90 0.31 6.49 11.22
N ALA A 91 -0.88 6.95 11.60
CA ALA A 91 -1.59 7.99 10.89
C ALA A 91 -0.83 9.33 10.95
N ILE A 92 -0.34 9.71 12.12
CA ILE A 92 0.46 10.93 12.31
C ILE A 92 1.73 10.85 11.45
N SER A 93 2.50 9.78 11.55
CA SER A 93 3.74 9.58 10.77
C SER A 93 3.48 9.64 9.26
N THR A 94 2.36 9.10 8.80
CA THR A 94 1.96 9.16 7.41
C THR A 94 1.64 10.60 6.98
N MET A 95 0.92 11.35 7.80
CA MET A 95 0.59 12.74 7.51
C MET A 95 1.82 13.65 7.53
N GLU A 96 2.75 13.43 8.45
CA GLU A 96 4.03 14.14 8.50
C GLU A 96 4.85 13.91 7.22
N LEU A 97 4.92 12.65 6.76
CA LEU A 97 5.59 12.32 5.50
C LEU A 97 4.94 13.04 4.30
N ILE A 98 3.61 13.06 4.24
CA ILE A 98 2.87 13.75 3.18
C ILE A 98 3.16 15.26 3.22
N GLU A 99 3.17 15.84 4.41
CA GLU A 99 3.48 17.24 4.60
C GLU A 99 4.90 17.58 4.14
N ASP A 100 5.87 16.75 4.48
CA ASP A 100 7.26 16.92 4.06
C ASP A 100 7.42 16.83 2.54
N ILE A 101 6.71 15.91 1.89
CA ILE A 101 6.68 15.80 0.42
C ILE A 101 6.15 17.10 -0.20
N TYR A 102 5.05 17.63 0.33
CA TYR A 102 4.48 18.89 -0.18
C TYR A 102 5.35 20.10 0.11
N LYS A 103 6.02 20.13 1.25
CA LYS A 103 6.99 21.21 1.58
C LYS A 103 8.25 21.16 0.70
N ALA A 104 8.63 19.97 0.25
CA ALA A 104 9.76 19.79 -0.65
C ALA A 104 9.48 20.30 -2.09
N ASP A 105 8.23 20.37 -2.50
CA ASP A 105 7.84 20.93 -3.79
C ASP A 105 7.78 22.48 -3.70
N PRO A 106 8.66 23.21 -4.45
CA PRO A 106 8.71 24.67 -4.37
C PRO A 106 7.41 25.36 -4.78
N ILE A 107 6.67 24.81 -5.72
CA ILE A 107 5.41 25.37 -6.23
C ILE A 107 4.32 25.23 -5.17
N TRP A 108 4.18 24.03 -4.59
CA TRP A 108 3.24 23.77 -3.52
C TRP A 108 3.55 24.58 -2.27
N LYS A 109 4.81 24.61 -1.88
CA LYS A 109 5.27 25.41 -0.74
C LYS A 109 4.91 26.88 -0.90
N ALA A 110 5.23 27.50 -2.03
CA ALA A 110 4.93 28.89 -2.31
C ALA A 110 3.42 29.19 -2.29
N LYS A 111 2.60 28.25 -2.79
CA LYS A 111 1.15 28.46 -2.94
C LYS A 111 0.37 28.24 -1.65
N TYR A 112 0.76 27.27 -0.83
CA TYR A 112 -0.07 26.80 0.29
C TYR A 112 0.56 27.04 1.66
N TYR A 113 1.89 27.06 1.77
CA TYR A 113 2.56 27.21 3.08
C TYR A 113 3.02 28.63 3.41
N THR A 114 3.09 29.53 2.41
CA THR A 114 3.39 30.95 2.67
C THR A 114 2.18 31.74 3.15
N GLN A 115 0.98 31.17 3.06
CA GLN A 115 -0.26 31.82 3.50
C GLN A 115 -0.68 31.47 4.94
N ILE A 116 0.01 30.52 5.59
CA ILE A 116 -0.23 30.17 7.00
C ILE A 116 0.77 30.93 7.89
N LYS A 117 0.82 32.24 7.69
CA LYS A 117 1.42 33.15 8.66
C LYS A 117 0.33 34.08 9.12
N GLU A 118 -0.38 33.61 10.18
CA GLU A 118 -0.91 34.46 11.27
C GLU A 118 -1.63 33.58 12.26
#